data_04f64bb6cb0f909be2ade0ba7f76075c
#
_entry.id   04f64bb6cb0f909be2ade0ba7f76075c
#
_cell.length_a   1.000
_cell.length_b   1.000
_cell.length_c   1.000
_cell.angle_alpha   90.00
_cell.angle_beta   90.00
_cell.angle_gamma   90.00
#
_symmetry.space_group_name_H-M   'P 1'
#
loop_
_entity.id
_entity.type
_entity.pdbx_description
1 polymer ?
#
loop_
_entity_poly.entity_id
_entity_poly.type
_entity_poly.pdbx_seq_one_letter_code
_entity_poly.pdbx_strand_id
1 'polypeptide(L)'
;MKFKVADTFNEQSIRDIFKTLQLPKKELHTLNMSKSITVNNKAANLQTIVHTGDEIYIPDEDAKSQYLPSYRYAQIAYEDDFLAIVYKPKGVKTHPNDLKESNTLMNHVIYTLNHPYVEPIHRLDQETVGLLIVAKHPIIKKILDRMLENNDIHRIYKAQVKSLLPIKPQTIDLPIGKDKFHPNKRRVSPTGQRAVTHILSSEMIKEGVCEVLLKLDTGRTHQIRVHLAEIGYPVLGDPLYSDSKLRQLQLESYQIEMTHPITQQPISVTIDDIEQ
;
A
#
# COMPACT_ATOMS: atom_id res chain seq x y z
N MET A 1 -4.89 -7.23 19.36
CA MET A 1 -5.93 -7.07 18.31
C MET A 1 -7.21 -7.73 18.75
N LYS A 2 -8.36 -7.07 18.58
CA LYS A 2 -9.69 -7.56 18.98
C LYS A 2 -10.66 -7.36 17.80
N PHE A 3 -11.45 -8.37 17.45
CA PHE A 3 -12.41 -8.27 16.34
C PHE A 3 -13.55 -9.26 16.45
N LYS A 4 -14.68 -8.93 15.80
CA LYS A 4 -15.83 -9.80 15.69
C LYS A 4 -15.74 -10.65 14.42
N VAL A 5 -16.15 -11.89 14.52
CA VAL A 5 -16.22 -12.83 13.41
C VAL A 5 -17.30 -12.38 12.43
N ALA A 6 -16.92 -12.15 11.17
CA ALA A 6 -17.82 -11.80 10.09
C ALA A 6 -18.65 -13.02 9.62
N ASP A 7 -19.78 -12.78 8.96
CA ASP A 7 -20.69 -13.85 8.47
C ASP A 7 -20.00 -14.85 7.55
N THR A 8 -19.05 -14.39 6.74
CA THR A 8 -18.25 -15.22 5.84
C THR A 8 -17.38 -16.25 6.56
N PHE A 9 -17.14 -16.07 7.86
CA PHE A 9 -16.31 -16.92 8.69
C PHE A 9 -17.12 -17.77 9.69
N ASN A 10 -18.47 -17.75 9.58
CA ASN A 10 -19.33 -18.54 10.44
C ASN A 10 -18.97 -20.03 10.39
N GLU A 11 -18.99 -20.70 11.54
CA GLU A 11 -18.72 -22.13 11.71
C GLU A 11 -17.33 -22.59 11.21
N GLN A 12 -16.37 -21.67 11.14
CA GLN A 12 -14.98 -22.00 10.78
C GLN A 12 -14.10 -22.10 12.02
N SER A 13 -13.00 -22.86 11.91
CA SER A 13 -11.94 -22.78 12.92
C SER A 13 -11.14 -21.49 12.77
N ILE A 14 -10.60 -20.98 13.86
CA ILE A 14 -9.69 -19.81 13.84
C ILE A 14 -8.53 -20.07 12.85
N ARG A 15 -8.05 -21.33 12.78
CA ARG A 15 -7.02 -21.74 11.81
C ARG A 15 -7.46 -21.52 10.37
N ASP A 16 -8.69 -21.93 10.05
CA ASP A 16 -9.17 -21.85 8.66
C ASP A 16 -9.48 -20.42 8.26
N ILE A 17 -9.98 -19.61 9.18
CA ILE A 17 -10.10 -18.15 8.98
C ILE A 17 -8.74 -17.56 8.58
N PHE A 18 -7.69 -17.78 9.38
CA PHE A 18 -6.37 -17.21 9.08
C PHE A 18 -5.71 -17.83 7.84
N LYS A 19 -6.04 -19.09 7.48
CA LYS A 19 -5.61 -19.65 6.19
C LYS A 19 -6.33 -18.97 5.01
N THR A 20 -7.62 -18.73 5.13
CA THR A 20 -8.41 -17.98 4.12
C THR A 20 -7.84 -16.57 3.95
N LEU A 21 -7.47 -15.92 5.05
CA LEU A 21 -6.77 -14.63 5.05
C LEU A 21 -5.28 -14.74 4.64
N GLN A 22 -4.83 -15.93 4.26
CA GLN A 22 -3.48 -16.22 3.76
C GLN A 22 -2.36 -15.84 4.74
N LEU A 23 -2.63 -15.88 6.05
CA LEU A 23 -1.60 -15.66 7.05
C LEU A 23 -0.48 -16.71 6.89
N PRO A 24 0.81 -16.31 6.86
CA PRO A 24 1.91 -17.23 6.65
C PRO A 24 1.94 -18.37 7.70
N LYS A 25 2.33 -19.58 7.29
CA LYS A 25 2.38 -20.76 8.18
C LYS A 25 3.21 -20.53 9.43
N LYS A 26 4.29 -19.75 9.33
CA LYS A 26 5.15 -19.39 10.48
C LYS A 26 4.36 -18.60 11.52
N GLU A 27 3.56 -17.63 11.10
CA GLU A 27 2.74 -16.81 11.99
C GLU A 27 1.63 -17.64 12.65
N LEU A 28 0.98 -18.54 11.88
CA LEU A 28 0.02 -19.49 12.44
C LEU A 28 0.67 -20.39 13.50
N HIS A 29 1.90 -20.85 13.28
CA HIS A 29 2.64 -21.63 14.26
C HIS A 29 2.92 -20.82 15.53
N THR A 30 3.38 -19.59 15.39
CA THR A 30 3.65 -18.67 16.50
C THR A 30 2.37 -18.43 17.33
N LEU A 31 1.24 -18.13 16.67
CA LEU A 31 -0.06 -18.00 17.33
C LEU A 31 -0.50 -19.25 18.09
N ASN A 32 -0.24 -20.43 17.53
CA ASN A 32 -0.57 -21.69 18.19
C ASN A 32 0.26 -21.92 19.45
N MET A 33 1.54 -21.52 19.41
CA MET A 33 2.45 -21.70 20.54
C MET A 33 2.23 -20.70 21.67
N SER A 34 1.75 -19.50 21.35
CA SER A 34 1.52 -18.44 22.34
C SER A 34 0.42 -18.79 23.34
N LYS A 35 -0.55 -19.65 22.95
CA LYS A 35 -1.75 -20.06 23.76
C LYS A 35 -2.53 -18.88 24.34
N SER A 36 -2.42 -17.71 23.71
CA SER A 36 -2.92 -16.45 24.23
C SER A 36 -4.18 -15.96 23.53
N ILE A 37 -4.71 -16.77 22.58
CA ILE A 37 -5.98 -16.46 21.88
C ILE A 37 -7.15 -16.66 22.84
N THR A 38 -8.10 -15.71 22.83
CA THR A 38 -9.38 -15.90 23.51
C THR A 38 -10.53 -15.67 22.54
N VAL A 39 -11.64 -16.37 22.81
CA VAL A 39 -12.95 -16.16 22.15
C VAL A 39 -13.96 -15.84 23.25
N ASN A 40 -14.65 -14.73 23.15
CA ASN A 40 -15.60 -14.24 24.16
C ASN A 40 -15.00 -14.27 25.59
N ASN A 41 -13.75 -13.81 25.73
CA ASN A 41 -12.95 -13.80 26.96
C ASN A 41 -12.64 -15.19 27.55
N LYS A 42 -12.84 -16.29 26.79
CA LYS A 42 -12.45 -17.64 27.20
C LYS A 42 -11.24 -18.10 26.42
N ALA A 43 -10.33 -18.81 27.07
CA ALA A 43 -9.15 -19.36 26.41
C ALA A 43 -9.55 -20.22 25.20
N ALA A 44 -8.88 -19.99 24.09
CA ALA A 44 -9.14 -20.67 22.81
C ALA A 44 -7.83 -21.06 22.14
N ASN A 45 -7.91 -21.86 21.07
CA ASN A 45 -6.79 -22.22 20.24
C ASN A 45 -7.19 -22.20 18.76
N LEU A 46 -6.25 -22.47 17.88
CA LEU A 46 -6.50 -22.41 16.43
C LEU A 46 -7.57 -23.41 15.93
N GLN A 47 -7.91 -24.46 16.69
CA GLN A 47 -8.95 -25.43 16.33
C GLN A 47 -10.34 -25.02 16.83
N THR A 48 -10.43 -23.97 17.66
CA THR A 48 -11.70 -23.49 18.17
C THR A 48 -12.59 -23.05 17.01
N ILE A 49 -13.79 -23.62 16.92
CA ILE A 49 -14.83 -23.20 15.98
C ILE A 49 -15.45 -21.92 16.52
N VAL A 50 -15.68 -20.96 15.66
CA VAL A 50 -16.29 -19.68 15.99
C VAL A 50 -17.52 -19.42 15.14
N HIS A 51 -18.42 -18.61 15.66
CA HIS A 51 -19.66 -18.23 15.02
C HIS A 51 -19.71 -16.72 14.75
N THR A 52 -20.55 -16.31 13.81
CA THR A 52 -20.79 -14.88 13.53
C THR A 52 -21.02 -14.10 14.82
N GLY A 53 -20.30 -13.00 14.96
CA GLY A 53 -20.39 -12.11 16.12
C GLY A 53 -19.53 -12.53 17.31
N ASP A 54 -18.95 -13.74 17.33
CA ASP A 54 -17.96 -14.10 18.36
C ASP A 54 -16.79 -13.12 18.33
N GLU A 55 -16.30 -12.75 19.50
CA GLU A 55 -15.19 -11.82 19.67
C GLU A 55 -13.88 -12.56 19.88
N ILE A 56 -12.98 -12.45 18.88
CA ILE A 56 -11.64 -13.02 18.95
C ILE A 56 -10.68 -11.94 19.46
N TYR A 57 -9.88 -12.29 20.47
CA TYR A 57 -8.76 -11.46 20.92
C TYR A 57 -7.42 -12.16 20.70
N ILE A 58 -6.47 -11.43 20.12
CA ILE A 58 -5.08 -11.84 19.93
C ILE A 58 -4.19 -10.75 20.54
N PRO A 59 -3.37 -11.07 21.55
CA PRO A 59 -2.49 -10.08 22.16
C PRO A 59 -1.40 -9.61 21.19
N ASP A 60 -1.01 -8.37 21.35
CA ASP A 60 0.03 -7.67 20.58
C ASP A 60 0.91 -6.77 21.47
N GLU A 61 0.96 -7.09 22.76
CA GLU A 61 1.53 -6.26 23.81
C GLU A 61 2.97 -5.80 23.57
N ASP A 62 3.74 -6.56 22.78
CA ASP A 62 5.14 -6.26 22.45
C ASP A 62 5.31 -5.62 21.06
N ALA A 63 4.24 -5.47 20.29
CA ALA A 63 4.34 -4.95 18.93
C ALA A 63 4.51 -3.43 18.94
N LYS A 64 5.71 -2.97 18.53
CA LYS A 64 6.04 -1.54 18.41
C LYS A 64 6.77 -1.26 17.12
N SER A 65 6.39 -0.19 16.45
CA SER A 65 7.20 0.35 15.36
C SER A 65 8.39 1.13 15.88
N GLN A 66 9.46 1.16 15.10
CA GLN A 66 10.71 1.86 15.47
C GLN A 66 10.73 3.33 15.02
N TYR A 67 9.62 3.85 14.51
CA TYR A 67 9.55 5.23 14.02
C TYR A 67 9.47 6.21 15.20
N LEU A 68 10.31 7.25 15.16
CA LEU A 68 10.20 8.37 16.10
C LEU A 68 8.94 9.18 15.75
N PRO A 69 8.05 9.48 16.70
CA PRO A 69 6.94 10.39 16.45
C PRO A 69 7.43 11.77 16.02
N SER A 70 6.78 12.36 15.02
CA SER A 70 7.03 13.74 14.63
C SER A 70 5.95 14.66 15.20
N TYR A 71 6.19 15.99 15.16
CA TYR A 71 5.17 16.98 15.54
C TYR A 71 4.28 17.40 14.34
N ARG A 72 4.31 16.66 13.25
CA ARG A 72 3.47 16.92 12.07
C ARG A 72 2.39 15.86 11.96
N TYR A 73 1.19 16.30 11.61
CA TYR A 73 0.07 15.41 11.37
C TYR A 73 0.12 14.81 9.95
N ALA A 74 -0.24 13.54 9.83
CA ALA A 74 -0.59 12.92 8.56
C ALA A 74 -2.07 13.18 8.26
N GLN A 75 -2.39 13.38 6.98
CA GLN A 75 -3.80 13.39 6.55
C GLN A 75 -4.29 11.95 6.42
N ILE A 76 -5.42 11.65 7.05
CA ILE A 76 -6.04 10.34 7.07
C ILE A 76 -7.25 10.36 6.13
N ALA A 77 -7.28 9.45 5.16
CA ALA A 77 -8.40 9.27 4.25
C ALA A 77 -9.36 8.17 4.72
N TYR A 78 -8.85 7.18 5.43
CA TYR A 78 -9.62 6.12 6.06
C TYR A 78 -8.87 5.60 7.29
N GLU A 79 -9.61 5.25 8.36
CA GLU A 79 -9.06 4.62 9.54
C GLU A 79 -10.09 3.71 10.21
N ASP A 80 -9.61 2.54 10.67
CA ASP A 80 -10.31 1.67 11.62
C ASP A 80 -9.33 1.08 12.65
N ASP A 81 -9.75 0.04 13.38
CA ASP A 81 -8.91 -0.61 14.39
C ASP A 81 -7.72 -1.39 13.81
N PHE A 82 -7.71 -1.68 12.51
CA PHE A 82 -6.79 -2.62 11.86
C PHE A 82 -5.81 -1.96 10.90
N LEU A 83 -6.28 -0.96 10.17
CA LEU A 83 -5.51 -0.29 9.14
C LEU A 83 -5.89 1.19 9.01
N ALA A 84 -5.04 1.94 8.33
CA ALA A 84 -5.37 3.28 7.87
C ALA A 84 -4.93 3.46 6.42
N ILE A 85 -5.63 4.32 5.67
CA ILE A 85 -5.18 4.83 4.37
C ILE A 85 -4.86 6.30 4.56
N VAL A 86 -3.62 6.66 4.27
CA VAL A 86 -3.08 7.99 4.57
C VAL A 86 -2.56 8.66 3.31
N TYR A 87 -2.58 9.98 3.27
CA TYR A 87 -2.03 10.76 2.17
C TYR A 87 -0.56 11.08 2.41
N LYS A 88 0.28 10.80 1.44
CA LYS A 88 1.68 11.19 1.41
C LYS A 88 1.87 12.46 0.59
N PRO A 89 2.26 13.59 1.18
CA PRO A 89 2.58 14.80 0.44
C PRO A 89 3.89 14.66 -0.35
N LYS A 90 4.08 15.55 -1.31
CA LYS A 90 5.31 15.68 -2.09
C LYS A 90 6.52 15.97 -1.20
N GLY A 91 7.68 15.45 -1.59
CA GLY A 91 8.95 15.72 -0.93
C GLY A 91 9.16 14.95 0.38
N VAL A 92 8.14 14.23 0.86
CA VAL A 92 8.20 13.43 2.07
C VAL A 92 8.49 11.97 1.71
N LYS A 93 9.50 11.37 2.34
CA LYS A 93 9.79 9.94 2.21
C LYS A 93 8.68 9.11 2.88
N THR A 94 8.44 7.90 2.41
CA THR A 94 7.48 6.99 3.07
C THR A 94 7.95 6.62 4.47
N HIS A 95 9.18 6.13 4.61
CA HIS A 95 9.77 5.69 5.87
C HIS A 95 11.22 6.18 5.99
N PRO A 96 11.78 6.25 7.20
CA PRO A 96 13.14 6.69 7.41
C PRO A 96 14.16 5.71 6.84
N ASN A 97 15.27 6.22 6.31
CA ASN A 97 16.44 5.40 5.97
C ASN A 97 17.36 5.19 7.18
N ASP A 98 17.30 6.10 8.15
CA ASP A 98 18.01 6.05 9.42
C ASP A 98 16.97 6.23 10.55
N LEU A 99 17.07 5.46 11.63
CA LEU A 99 16.14 5.51 12.77
C LEU A 99 16.06 6.89 13.43
N LYS A 100 17.05 7.76 13.22
CA LYS A 100 17.05 9.15 13.72
C LYS A 100 16.24 10.11 12.84
N GLU A 101 15.86 9.73 11.62
CA GLU A 101 15.00 10.57 10.79
C GLU A 101 13.61 10.67 11.41
N SER A 102 13.10 11.89 11.56
CA SER A 102 11.80 12.18 12.17
C SER A 102 10.82 12.91 11.24
N ASN A 103 11.16 13.07 9.96
CA ASN A 103 10.36 13.82 8.98
C ASN A 103 9.98 12.95 7.78
N THR A 104 9.49 11.74 8.03
CA THR A 104 8.93 10.86 7.01
C THR A 104 7.44 10.65 7.26
N LEU A 105 6.71 10.13 6.28
CA LEU A 105 5.29 9.85 6.45
C LEU A 105 5.02 8.96 7.68
N MET A 106 5.82 7.91 7.88
CA MET A 106 5.61 7.01 9.01
C MET A 106 5.84 7.68 10.37
N ASN A 107 6.75 8.67 10.45
CA ASN A 107 6.89 9.49 11.66
C ASN A 107 5.65 10.37 11.92
N HIS A 108 5.04 10.91 10.85
CA HIS A 108 3.79 11.67 10.95
C HIS A 108 2.62 10.77 11.36
N VAL A 109 2.53 9.58 10.76
CA VAL A 109 1.44 8.62 11.00
C VAL A 109 1.45 8.11 12.43
N ILE A 110 2.60 7.69 12.99
CA ILE A 110 2.67 7.21 14.37
C ILE A 110 2.29 8.32 15.38
N TYR A 111 2.63 9.56 15.08
CA TYR A 111 2.23 10.72 15.87
C TYR A 111 0.71 10.98 15.79
N THR A 112 0.15 10.94 14.57
CA THR A 112 -1.26 11.22 14.30
C THR A 112 -2.17 10.16 14.90
N LEU A 113 -1.89 8.88 14.64
CA LEU A 113 -2.71 7.76 15.10
C LEU A 113 -2.50 7.47 16.59
N ASN A 114 -1.44 7.99 17.19
CA ASN A 114 -1.04 7.69 18.59
C ASN A 114 -1.10 6.18 18.89
N HIS A 115 -0.65 5.36 17.93
CA HIS A 115 -0.72 3.91 17.99
C HIS A 115 0.69 3.31 18.07
N PRO A 116 0.96 2.33 18.96
CA PRO A 116 2.31 1.80 19.17
C PRO A 116 2.88 1.08 17.96
N TYR A 117 2.02 0.50 17.12
CA TYR A 117 2.41 -0.22 15.90
C TYR A 117 1.76 0.37 14.69
N VAL A 118 2.55 0.87 13.75
CA VAL A 118 2.13 1.32 12.41
C VAL A 118 3.20 0.92 11.39
N GLU A 119 2.81 0.19 10.35
CA GLU A 119 3.74 -0.25 9.30
C GLU A 119 3.15 -0.08 7.90
N PRO A 120 3.89 0.48 6.94
CA PRO A 120 3.40 0.68 5.59
C PRO A 120 3.33 -0.66 4.84
N ILE A 121 2.28 -0.84 4.02
CA ILE A 121 2.11 -2.03 3.19
C ILE A 121 2.89 -1.90 1.88
N HIS A 122 3.00 -0.70 1.36
CA HIS A 122 3.79 -0.37 0.19
C HIS A 122 4.47 0.98 0.37
N ARG A 123 5.18 1.42 -0.64
CA ARG A 123 5.87 2.71 -0.59
C ARG A 123 5.58 3.53 -1.83
N LEU A 124 5.65 4.83 -1.68
CA LEU A 124 5.69 5.80 -2.77
C LEU A 124 7.08 6.46 -2.80
N ASP A 125 7.51 6.86 -3.99
CA ASP A 125 8.73 7.67 -4.14
C ASP A 125 8.57 9.01 -3.41
N GLN A 126 9.67 9.66 -3.07
CA GLN A 126 9.64 10.92 -2.34
C GLN A 126 8.80 11.99 -3.06
N GLU A 127 8.92 12.07 -4.40
CA GLU A 127 8.21 13.05 -5.23
C GLU A 127 6.78 12.62 -5.63
N THR A 128 6.45 11.33 -5.51
CA THR A 128 5.09 10.82 -5.76
C THR A 128 4.19 11.18 -4.59
N VAL A 129 3.02 11.71 -4.87
CA VAL A 129 1.99 12.04 -3.87
C VAL A 129 0.91 10.96 -3.82
N GLY A 130 0.04 11.02 -2.82
CA GLY A 130 -1.18 10.23 -2.81
C GLY A 130 -1.28 9.16 -1.73
N LEU A 131 -2.19 8.23 -1.93
CA LEU A 131 -2.67 7.28 -0.93
C LEU A 131 -1.68 6.16 -0.65
N LEU A 132 -1.56 5.79 0.62
CA LEU A 132 -0.71 4.73 1.11
C LEU A 132 -1.41 3.98 2.25
N ILE A 133 -1.34 2.63 2.23
CA ILE A 133 -1.93 1.77 3.26
C ILE A 133 -0.94 1.55 4.39
N VAL A 134 -1.45 1.64 5.62
CA VAL A 134 -0.72 1.38 6.86
C VAL A 134 -1.45 0.34 7.68
N ALA A 135 -0.76 -0.68 8.16
CA ALA A 135 -1.29 -1.65 9.12
C ALA A 135 -1.09 -1.17 10.55
N LYS A 136 -2.09 -1.41 11.42
CA LYS A 136 -2.06 -1.08 12.86
C LYS A 136 -1.79 -2.31 13.75
N HIS A 137 -1.48 -3.47 13.13
CA HIS A 137 -1.17 -4.71 13.87
C HIS A 137 -0.24 -5.62 13.04
N PRO A 138 0.71 -6.35 13.64
CA PRO A 138 1.64 -7.23 12.90
C PRO A 138 0.95 -8.30 12.05
N ILE A 139 -0.12 -8.92 12.55
CA ILE A 139 -0.88 -9.92 11.81
C ILE A 139 -1.58 -9.27 10.59
N ILE A 140 -2.18 -8.12 10.79
CA ILE A 140 -2.81 -7.35 9.70
C ILE A 140 -1.77 -6.98 8.64
N LYS A 141 -0.57 -6.56 9.06
CA LYS A 141 0.55 -6.30 8.14
C LYS A 141 0.85 -7.51 7.26
N LYS A 142 0.93 -8.70 7.84
CA LYS A 142 1.21 -9.95 7.10
C LYS A 142 0.09 -10.33 6.14
N ILE A 143 -1.17 -10.14 6.56
CA ILE A 143 -2.34 -10.39 5.70
C ILE A 143 -2.35 -9.41 4.53
N LEU A 144 -2.20 -8.11 4.79
CA LEU A 144 -2.20 -7.08 3.75
C LEU A 144 -1.01 -7.22 2.79
N ASP A 145 0.17 -7.62 3.28
CA ASP A 145 1.32 -7.94 2.41
C ASP A 145 0.97 -9.06 1.42
N ARG A 146 0.28 -10.13 1.88
CA ARG A 146 -0.17 -11.21 1.01
C ARG A 146 -1.25 -10.76 0.03
N MET A 147 -2.23 -10.00 0.48
CA MET A 147 -3.24 -9.41 -0.40
C MET A 147 -2.59 -8.57 -1.51
N LEU A 148 -1.55 -7.79 -1.15
CA LEU A 148 -0.81 -7.01 -2.13
C LEU A 148 -0.04 -7.89 -3.13
N GLU A 149 0.63 -8.95 -2.66
CA GLU A 149 1.35 -9.93 -3.49
C GLU A 149 0.42 -10.66 -4.47
N ASN A 150 -0.83 -10.92 -4.08
CA ASN A 150 -1.83 -11.61 -4.88
C ASN A 150 -2.66 -10.68 -5.77
N ASN A 151 -2.39 -9.37 -5.75
CA ASN A 151 -3.18 -8.34 -6.44
C ASN A 151 -4.64 -8.21 -5.93
N ASP A 152 -4.92 -8.58 -4.67
CA ASP A 152 -6.21 -8.38 -4.02
C ASP A 152 -6.37 -6.93 -3.51
N ILE A 153 -5.30 -6.12 -3.57
CA ILE A 153 -5.29 -4.69 -3.33
C ILE A 153 -5.02 -3.97 -4.65
N HIS A 154 -6.01 -3.25 -5.14
CA HIS A 154 -5.89 -2.47 -6.37
C HIS A 154 -5.41 -1.06 -6.05
N ARG A 155 -4.30 -0.66 -6.67
CA ARG A 155 -3.72 0.68 -6.56
C ARG A 155 -3.81 1.34 -7.91
N ILE A 156 -4.63 2.36 -8.00
CA ILE A 156 -4.84 3.14 -9.22
C ILE A 156 -4.04 4.43 -9.11
N TYR A 157 -3.33 4.74 -10.17
CA TYR A 157 -2.49 5.93 -10.27
C TYR A 157 -2.98 6.82 -11.39
N LYS A 158 -2.82 8.13 -11.22
CA LYS A 158 -2.91 9.12 -12.27
C LYS A 158 -1.53 9.66 -12.61
N ALA A 159 -1.21 9.75 -13.89
CA ALA A 159 0.01 10.36 -14.38
C ALA A 159 -0.30 11.31 -15.53
N GLN A 160 0.36 12.46 -15.59
CA GLN A 160 0.25 13.33 -16.75
C GLN A 160 1.48 13.17 -17.65
N VAL A 161 1.24 13.04 -18.93
CA VAL A 161 2.27 12.86 -19.96
C VAL A 161 2.06 13.85 -21.10
N LYS A 162 3.14 14.16 -21.85
CA LYS A 162 3.02 14.94 -23.07
C LYS A 162 2.56 14.04 -24.20
N SER A 163 1.39 14.32 -24.78
CA SER A 163 0.86 13.59 -25.94
C SER A 163 -0.13 14.45 -26.70
N LEU A 164 -0.18 14.30 -28.03
CA LEU A 164 -1.16 14.96 -28.90
C LEU A 164 -2.46 14.16 -29.03
N LEU A 165 -2.44 12.89 -28.64
CA LEU A 165 -3.59 11.96 -28.73
C LEU A 165 -3.64 11.10 -27.46
N PRO A 166 -4.82 10.65 -27.04
CA PRO A 166 -4.95 9.69 -25.95
C PRO A 166 -4.17 8.39 -26.23
N ILE A 167 -3.53 7.87 -25.19
CA ILE A 167 -2.76 6.63 -25.25
C ILE A 167 -3.74 5.46 -25.13
N LYS A 168 -3.60 4.44 -26.00
CA LYS A 168 -4.47 3.27 -25.95
C LYS A 168 -4.19 2.43 -24.68
N PRO A 169 -5.25 1.81 -24.10
CA PRO A 169 -5.06 0.83 -23.03
C PRO A 169 -4.11 -0.28 -23.46
N GLN A 170 -3.16 -0.61 -22.60
CA GLN A 170 -2.16 -1.66 -22.84
C GLN A 170 -1.49 -2.11 -21.55
N THR A 171 -0.85 -3.27 -21.58
CA THR A 171 -0.02 -3.77 -20.48
C THR A 171 1.46 -3.62 -20.85
N ILE A 172 2.22 -3.07 -19.93
CA ILE A 172 3.68 -2.97 -19.98
C ILE A 172 4.24 -4.01 -19.01
N ASP A 173 4.80 -5.11 -19.53
CA ASP A 173 5.46 -6.17 -18.75
C ASP A 173 6.95 -6.17 -19.11
N LEU A 174 7.70 -5.27 -18.49
CA LEU A 174 9.12 -5.06 -18.74
C LEU A 174 9.88 -5.06 -17.42
N PRO A 175 10.88 -5.96 -17.23
CA PRO A 175 11.60 -6.05 -15.98
C PRO A 175 12.46 -4.82 -15.70
N ILE A 176 12.50 -4.38 -14.43
CA ILE A 176 13.18 -3.15 -14.00
C ILE A 176 14.41 -3.49 -13.15
N GLY A 177 15.54 -2.90 -13.50
CA GLY A 177 16.81 -3.01 -12.79
C GLY A 177 17.39 -1.65 -12.41
N LYS A 178 18.49 -1.68 -11.66
CA LYS A 178 19.29 -0.46 -11.38
C LYS A 178 19.96 0.03 -12.66
N ASP A 179 20.03 1.35 -12.84
CA ASP A 179 20.86 1.92 -13.87
C ASP A 179 22.34 1.79 -13.47
N LYS A 180 23.21 1.45 -14.43
CA LYS A 180 24.64 1.23 -14.18
C LYS A 180 25.43 2.54 -13.98
N PHE A 181 24.95 3.62 -14.59
CA PHE A 181 25.64 4.91 -14.64
C PHE A 181 25.02 5.95 -13.69
N HIS A 182 23.77 5.74 -13.31
CA HIS A 182 23.01 6.67 -12.47
C HIS A 182 22.40 5.94 -11.26
N PRO A 183 23.02 5.97 -10.08
CA PRO A 183 22.60 5.18 -8.91
C PRO A 183 21.17 5.47 -8.46
N ASN A 184 20.67 6.68 -8.71
CA ASN A 184 19.30 7.09 -8.36
C ASN A 184 18.27 6.73 -9.44
N LYS A 185 18.69 6.22 -10.61
CA LYS A 185 17.78 5.81 -11.69
C LYS A 185 17.53 4.30 -11.68
N ARG A 186 16.41 3.95 -12.29
CA ARG A 186 16.07 2.60 -12.72
C ARG A 186 15.92 2.59 -14.22
N ARG A 187 16.01 1.40 -14.83
CA ARG A 187 15.80 1.23 -16.28
C ARG A 187 15.19 -0.13 -16.56
N VAL A 188 14.57 -0.27 -17.72
CA VAL A 188 14.23 -1.60 -18.24
C VAL A 188 15.52 -2.40 -18.43
N SER A 189 15.52 -3.62 -17.93
CA SER A 189 16.70 -4.50 -17.97
C SER A 189 16.26 -5.96 -17.95
N PRO A 190 16.73 -6.81 -18.89
CA PRO A 190 16.40 -8.25 -18.90
C PRO A 190 16.78 -9.00 -17.61
N THR A 191 17.77 -8.48 -16.87
CA THR A 191 18.19 -9.04 -15.57
C THR A 191 17.52 -8.35 -14.38
N GLY A 192 16.53 -7.50 -14.64
CA GLY A 192 15.76 -6.78 -13.63
C GLY A 192 14.72 -7.65 -12.94
N GLN A 193 14.02 -7.07 -11.99
CA GLN A 193 12.87 -7.71 -11.35
C GLN A 193 11.64 -7.54 -12.24
N ARG A 194 10.78 -8.56 -12.31
CA ARG A 194 9.50 -8.49 -13.01
C ARG A 194 8.71 -7.26 -12.55
N ALA A 195 8.19 -6.51 -13.51
CA ALA A 195 7.39 -5.32 -13.28
C ALA A 195 6.26 -5.24 -14.31
N VAL A 196 5.02 -5.08 -13.84
CA VAL A 196 3.83 -5.05 -14.67
C VAL A 196 2.99 -3.83 -14.34
N THR A 197 2.74 -3.01 -15.37
CA THR A 197 1.91 -1.79 -15.31
C THR A 197 0.84 -1.87 -16.38
N HIS A 198 -0.43 -1.67 -16.00
CA HIS A 198 -1.55 -1.59 -16.92
C HIS A 198 -1.93 -0.13 -17.14
N ILE A 199 -1.97 0.32 -18.37
CA ILE A 199 -2.66 1.55 -18.78
C ILE A 199 -4.12 1.19 -18.96
N LEU A 200 -4.99 1.73 -18.11
CA LEU A 200 -6.43 1.45 -18.11
C LEU A 200 -7.15 2.36 -19.12
N SER A 201 -6.84 3.64 -19.05
CA SER A 201 -7.38 4.67 -19.93
C SER A 201 -6.45 5.86 -20.03
N SER A 202 -6.66 6.73 -20.98
CA SER A 202 -6.11 8.08 -20.99
C SER A 202 -7.08 9.05 -21.64
N GLU A 203 -7.02 10.28 -21.22
CA GLU A 203 -7.80 11.37 -21.80
C GLU A 203 -6.97 12.65 -21.93
N MET A 204 -7.31 13.47 -22.92
CA MET A 204 -6.68 14.77 -23.09
C MET A 204 -7.32 15.78 -22.11
N ILE A 205 -6.55 16.26 -21.15
CA ILE A 205 -7.02 17.25 -20.17
C ILE A 205 -6.77 18.69 -20.61
N LYS A 206 -5.82 18.88 -21.52
CA LYS A 206 -5.54 20.15 -22.23
C LYS A 206 -4.66 19.85 -23.43
N GLU A 207 -4.51 20.83 -24.32
CA GLU A 207 -3.70 20.68 -25.54
C GLU A 207 -2.30 20.17 -25.21
N GLY A 208 -1.92 19.06 -25.83
CA GLY A 208 -0.62 18.40 -25.67
C GLY A 208 -0.38 17.71 -24.32
N VAL A 209 -1.40 17.58 -23.45
CA VAL A 209 -1.30 16.88 -22.16
C VAL A 209 -2.40 15.87 -21.98
N CYS A 210 -2.03 14.61 -21.83
CA CYS A 210 -2.93 13.53 -21.45
C CYS A 210 -2.76 13.15 -19.99
N GLU A 211 -3.88 12.92 -19.30
CA GLU A 211 -3.92 12.18 -18.04
C GLU A 211 -4.08 10.70 -18.34
N VAL A 212 -3.25 9.87 -17.73
CA VAL A 212 -3.23 8.43 -17.90
C VAL A 212 -3.60 7.76 -16.59
N LEU A 213 -4.60 6.87 -16.62
CA LEU A 213 -5.01 6.05 -15.50
C LEU A 213 -4.27 4.70 -15.56
N LEU A 214 -3.61 4.33 -14.46
CA LEU A 214 -2.73 3.18 -14.41
C LEU A 214 -3.05 2.28 -13.21
N LYS A 215 -2.88 0.95 -13.39
CA LYS A 215 -2.94 -0.04 -12.33
C LYS A 215 -1.63 -0.80 -12.26
N LEU A 216 -1.20 -1.16 -11.04
CA LEU A 216 0.03 -1.89 -10.80
C LEU A 216 -0.23 -3.29 -10.26
N ASP A 217 0.35 -4.33 -10.89
CA ASP A 217 0.46 -5.68 -10.31
C ASP A 217 1.71 -5.81 -9.43
N THR A 218 2.72 -4.99 -9.66
CA THR A 218 3.98 -4.98 -8.93
C THR A 218 4.30 -3.58 -8.42
N GLY A 219 5.26 -3.44 -7.50
CA GLY A 219 5.64 -2.15 -6.93
C GLY A 219 7.16 -1.94 -6.92
N ARG A 220 7.81 -1.90 -8.12
CA ARG A 220 9.25 -1.65 -8.22
C ARG A 220 9.56 -0.17 -8.11
N THR A 221 10.73 0.15 -7.59
CA THR A 221 11.19 1.55 -7.50
C THR A 221 11.10 2.24 -8.86
N HIS A 222 10.45 3.40 -8.93
CA HIS A 222 10.21 4.19 -10.14
C HIS A 222 9.41 3.48 -11.24
N GLN A 223 8.65 2.41 -10.95
CA GLN A 223 8.07 1.53 -11.96
C GLN A 223 7.25 2.28 -13.02
N ILE A 224 6.24 3.06 -12.65
CA ILE A 224 5.42 3.83 -13.60
C ILE A 224 6.29 4.78 -14.41
N ARG A 225 7.21 5.48 -13.75
CA ARG A 225 8.11 6.47 -14.34
C ARG A 225 9.00 5.84 -15.42
N VAL A 226 9.60 4.68 -15.12
CA VAL A 226 10.43 3.93 -16.08
C VAL A 226 9.59 3.40 -17.23
N HIS A 227 8.45 2.75 -16.94
CA HIS A 227 7.61 2.14 -17.96
C HIS A 227 7.04 3.16 -18.94
N LEU A 228 6.51 4.28 -18.45
CA LEU A 228 6.00 5.33 -19.32
C LEU A 228 7.13 6.00 -20.13
N ALA A 229 8.31 6.21 -19.55
CA ALA A 229 9.46 6.72 -20.29
C ALA A 229 9.93 5.76 -21.38
N GLU A 230 9.97 4.44 -21.12
CA GLU A 230 10.39 3.41 -22.08
C GLU A 230 9.50 3.36 -23.30
N ILE A 231 8.19 3.58 -23.15
CA ILE A 231 7.24 3.63 -24.28
C ILE A 231 7.12 5.02 -24.92
N GLY A 232 7.99 5.97 -24.54
CA GLY A 232 8.07 7.31 -25.16
C GLY A 232 7.15 8.36 -24.56
N TYR A 233 6.50 8.09 -23.41
CA TYR A 233 5.59 9.01 -22.72
C TYR A 233 6.04 9.30 -21.28
N PRO A 234 7.23 9.90 -21.06
CA PRO A 234 7.71 10.17 -19.72
C PRO A 234 6.75 11.07 -18.95
N VAL A 235 6.61 10.81 -17.65
CA VAL A 235 5.75 11.60 -16.76
C VAL A 235 6.21 13.05 -16.73
N LEU A 236 5.27 13.98 -16.84
CA LEU A 236 5.57 15.41 -16.80
C LEU A 236 6.16 15.80 -15.43
N GLY A 237 7.19 16.65 -15.46
CA GLY A 237 7.87 17.11 -14.25
C GLY A 237 8.75 16.06 -13.58
N ASP A 238 9.00 14.92 -14.25
CA ASP A 238 9.93 13.92 -13.73
C ASP A 238 11.38 14.38 -13.87
N PRO A 239 12.12 14.60 -12.76
CA PRO A 239 13.48 15.12 -12.82
C PRO A 239 14.51 14.11 -13.34
N LEU A 240 14.12 12.81 -13.45
CA LEU A 240 15.04 11.74 -13.85
C LEU A 240 14.76 11.20 -15.25
N TYR A 241 13.51 11.23 -15.71
CA TYR A 241 13.08 10.54 -16.93
C TYR A 241 12.43 11.46 -17.97
N SER A 242 12.21 12.75 -17.68
CA SER A 242 11.54 13.71 -18.56
C SER A 242 12.38 14.97 -18.77
N ASP A 243 12.28 15.55 -19.97
CA ASP A 243 12.82 16.88 -20.29
C ASP A 243 11.82 18.01 -19.93
N SER A 244 10.75 17.68 -19.25
CA SER A 244 9.72 18.65 -18.86
C SER A 244 10.29 19.72 -17.92
N LYS A 245 9.97 20.98 -18.20
CA LYS A 245 10.34 22.12 -17.36
C LYS A 245 9.46 22.28 -16.11
N LEU A 246 8.44 21.44 -15.93
CA LEU A 246 7.63 21.45 -14.73
C LEU A 246 8.47 21.05 -13.52
N ARG A 247 8.29 21.78 -12.41
CA ARG A 247 9.06 21.55 -11.16
C ARG A 247 8.48 20.44 -10.30
N GLN A 248 7.36 19.87 -10.70
CA GLN A 248 6.63 18.87 -9.90
C GLN A 248 6.31 17.65 -10.74
N LEU A 249 6.70 16.48 -10.24
CA LEU A 249 6.29 15.17 -10.79
C LEU A 249 4.77 15.07 -10.81
N GLN A 250 4.19 14.87 -11.97
CA GLN A 250 2.74 14.71 -12.17
C GLN A 250 2.38 13.22 -12.08
N LEU A 251 2.57 12.63 -10.90
CA LEU A 251 2.26 11.23 -10.59
C LEU A 251 1.66 11.13 -9.20
N GLU A 252 0.52 10.49 -9.12
CA GLU A 252 -0.32 10.41 -7.94
C GLU A 252 -0.86 9.00 -7.73
N SER A 253 -0.76 8.47 -6.51
CA SER A 253 -1.48 7.27 -6.07
C SER A 253 -2.92 7.70 -5.73
N TYR A 254 -3.80 7.62 -6.73
CA TYR A 254 -5.11 8.27 -6.72
C TYR A 254 -6.16 7.50 -5.94
N GLN A 255 -6.21 6.15 -6.10
CA GLN A 255 -7.26 5.32 -5.51
C GLN A 255 -6.71 4.01 -4.99
N ILE A 256 -7.27 3.55 -3.88
CA ILE A 256 -7.03 2.23 -3.30
C ILE A 256 -8.37 1.51 -3.18
N GLU A 257 -8.44 0.29 -3.73
CA GLU A 257 -9.61 -0.58 -3.63
C GLU A 257 -9.18 -1.95 -3.09
N MET A 258 -9.92 -2.48 -2.14
CA MET A 258 -9.71 -3.81 -1.59
C MET A 258 -10.94 -4.30 -0.82
N THR A 259 -10.99 -5.59 -0.51
CA THR A 259 -11.87 -6.12 0.53
C THR A 259 -11.16 -6.03 1.88
N HIS A 260 -11.81 -5.45 2.89
CA HIS A 260 -11.26 -5.38 4.24
C HIS A 260 -11.02 -6.79 4.80
N PRO A 261 -9.79 -7.14 5.24
CA PRO A 261 -9.47 -8.54 5.58
C PRO A 261 -10.31 -9.10 6.74
N ILE A 262 -10.68 -8.29 7.71
CA ILE A 262 -11.40 -8.75 8.88
C ILE A 262 -12.91 -8.64 8.70
N THR A 263 -13.43 -7.48 8.30
CA THR A 263 -14.88 -7.24 8.17
C THR A 263 -15.46 -7.77 6.87
N GLN A 264 -14.63 -8.10 5.89
CA GLN A 264 -15.00 -8.55 4.54
C GLN A 264 -15.84 -7.53 3.76
N GLN A 265 -15.89 -6.28 4.22
CA GLN A 265 -16.55 -5.19 3.51
C GLN A 265 -15.64 -4.58 2.44
N PRO A 266 -16.19 -4.08 1.33
CA PRO A 266 -15.40 -3.38 0.33
C PRO A 266 -14.88 -2.05 0.89
N ILE A 267 -13.64 -1.73 0.59
CA ILE A 267 -13.01 -0.42 0.82
C ILE A 267 -12.66 0.15 -0.55
N SER A 268 -13.11 1.36 -0.82
CA SER A 268 -12.70 2.16 -1.98
C SER A 268 -12.46 3.58 -1.49
N VAL A 269 -11.23 4.04 -1.57
CA VAL A 269 -10.80 5.37 -1.10
C VAL A 269 -10.08 6.06 -2.22
N THR A 270 -10.44 7.31 -2.49
CA THR A 270 -9.81 8.20 -3.46
C THR A 270 -9.14 9.38 -2.77
N ILE A 271 -8.29 10.09 -3.48
CA ILE A 271 -7.72 11.35 -2.96
C ILE A 271 -8.83 12.39 -2.70
N ASP A 272 -9.91 12.34 -3.46
CA ASP A 272 -11.04 13.27 -3.34
C ASP A 272 -11.80 13.08 -2.00
N ASP A 273 -11.61 11.94 -1.32
CA ASP A 273 -12.17 11.67 0.01
C ASP A 273 -11.38 12.34 1.15
N ILE A 274 -10.23 12.96 0.85
CA ILE A 274 -9.43 13.69 1.82
C ILE A 274 -10.03 15.07 1.97
N GLU A 275 -10.59 15.38 3.14
CA GLU A 275 -11.04 16.72 3.47
C GLU A 275 -9.90 17.74 3.27
N GLN A 276 -10.17 18.76 2.46
CA GLN A 276 -9.24 19.85 2.19
C GLN A 276 -9.07 20.76 3.41
#